data_bef55b2e544da275679df6790debe6c7
#
_entry.id   bef55b2e544da275679df6790debe6c7
#
_cell.length_a   1.000
_cell.length_b   1.000
_cell.length_c   1.000
_cell.angle_alpha   90.00
_cell.angle_beta   90.00
_cell.angle_gamma   90.00
#
_symmetry.space_group_name_H-M   'P 1'
#
loop_
_entity.id
_entity.type
_entity.pdbx_description
1 polymer ?
#
loop_
_entity_poly.entity_id
_entity_poly.type
_entity_poly.pdbx_seq_one_letter_code
_entity_poly.pdbx_strand_id
1 'polypeptide(L)'
;MQRKAVSDLYKEKVAQLQEAESRLEAEKAQAQQAAQELLEQAEKEGAALVAQAEAAVRQADRDAAAQTGQQAASLREQMLAETEQQCGQMRGAAMGRMEKAVAYIVEKVVNQ
;
A
#
# COMPACT_ATOMS: atom_id res chain seq x y z
N MET A 1 -47.95 67.06 12.93
CA MET A 1 -47.55 66.03 13.90
C MET A 1 -47.63 64.64 13.29
N GLN A 2 -48.69 64.23 12.60
CA GLN A 2 -48.84 62.89 12.04
C GLN A 2 -47.83 62.56 10.94
N ARG A 3 -47.44 63.55 10.09
CA ARG A 3 -46.48 63.35 9.01
C ARG A 3 -45.06 63.06 9.54
N LYS A 4 -44.71 63.71 10.67
CA LYS A 4 -43.39 63.53 11.26
C LYS A 4 -43.26 62.17 11.94
N ALA A 5 -44.29 61.69 12.61
CA ALA A 5 -44.35 60.41 13.25
C ALA A 5 -44.28 59.28 12.21
N VAL A 6 -44.99 59.38 11.07
CA VAL A 6 -44.95 58.44 9.98
C VAL A 6 -43.58 58.42 9.29
N SER A 7 -42.98 59.62 9.07
CA SER A 7 -41.67 59.75 8.49
C SER A 7 -40.55 59.12 9.38
N ASP A 8 -40.63 59.33 10.71
CA ASP A 8 -39.73 58.76 11.68
C ASP A 8 -39.86 57.22 11.75
N LEU A 9 -41.06 56.71 11.72
CA LEU A 9 -41.35 55.27 11.66
C LEU A 9 -40.81 54.65 10.36
N TYR A 10 -40.93 55.35 9.26
CA TYR A 10 -40.43 54.93 7.95
C TYR A 10 -38.90 54.85 7.94
N LYS A 11 -38.22 55.86 8.49
CA LYS A 11 -36.77 55.92 8.62
C LYS A 11 -36.25 54.80 9.54
N GLU A 12 -36.95 54.51 10.62
CA GLU A 12 -36.58 53.45 11.54
C GLU A 12 -36.65 52.08 10.86
N LYS A 13 -37.71 51.82 10.08
CA LYS A 13 -37.88 50.58 9.34
C LYS A 13 -36.81 50.43 8.23
N VAL A 14 -36.49 51.52 7.53
CA VAL A 14 -35.40 51.51 6.54
C VAL A 14 -34.05 51.21 7.18
N ALA A 15 -33.78 51.78 8.36
CA ALA A 15 -32.54 51.52 9.12
C ALA A 15 -32.47 50.06 9.56
N GLN A 16 -33.57 49.48 10.02
CA GLN A 16 -33.65 48.07 10.39
C GLN A 16 -33.41 47.13 9.17
N LEU A 17 -33.97 47.49 8.02
CA LEU A 17 -33.76 46.75 6.81
C LEU A 17 -32.31 46.78 6.35
N GLN A 18 -31.67 47.95 6.38
CA GLN A 18 -30.26 48.14 6.06
C GLN A 18 -29.35 47.33 7.00
N GLU A 19 -29.67 47.32 8.30
CA GLU A 19 -28.93 46.52 9.27
C GLU A 19 -29.09 45.04 9.01
N ALA A 20 -30.31 44.58 8.68
CA ALA A 20 -30.55 43.19 8.30
C ALA A 20 -29.79 42.79 7.05
N GLU A 21 -29.77 43.63 6.03
CA GLU A 21 -29.01 43.40 4.79
C GLU A 21 -27.52 43.30 5.06
N SER A 22 -26.96 44.24 5.86
CA SER A 22 -25.55 44.18 6.26
C SER A 22 -25.20 42.90 7.00
N ARG A 23 -26.08 42.47 7.89
CA ARG A 23 -25.90 41.27 8.67
C ARG A 23 -25.91 40.03 7.76
N LEU A 24 -26.83 39.96 6.81
CA LEU A 24 -26.91 38.91 5.84
C LEU A 24 -25.69 38.83 4.94
N GLU A 25 -25.17 39.99 4.49
CA GLU A 25 -23.95 40.01 3.69
C GLU A 25 -22.73 39.54 4.47
N ALA A 26 -22.64 39.93 5.75
CA ALA A 26 -21.55 39.47 6.64
C ALA A 26 -21.64 37.95 6.87
N GLU A 27 -22.82 37.42 7.13
CA GLU A 27 -23.05 36.00 7.30
C GLU A 27 -22.73 35.21 6.02
N LYS A 28 -23.13 35.74 4.86
CA LYS A 28 -22.82 35.16 3.57
C LYS A 28 -21.31 35.11 3.32
N ALA A 29 -20.59 36.19 3.63
CA ALA A 29 -19.14 36.26 3.47
C ALA A 29 -18.45 35.24 4.40
N GLN A 30 -18.90 35.13 5.66
CA GLN A 30 -18.37 34.15 6.61
C GLN A 30 -18.62 32.72 6.15
N ALA A 31 -19.83 32.45 5.65
CA ALA A 31 -20.17 31.11 5.13
C ALA A 31 -19.32 30.73 3.92
N GLN A 32 -19.09 31.69 3.02
CA GLN A 32 -18.22 31.46 1.85
C GLN A 32 -16.78 31.20 2.26
N GLN A 33 -16.26 31.95 3.23
CA GLN A 33 -14.91 31.76 3.76
C GLN A 33 -14.77 30.40 4.45
N ALA A 34 -15.75 30.05 5.28
CA ALA A 34 -15.76 28.76 5.97
C ALA A 34 -15.81 27.60 4.98
N ALA A 35 -16.62 27.71 3.94
CA ALA A 35 -16.70 26.71 2.89
C ALA A 35 -15.38 26.56 2.14
N GLN A 36 -14.73 27.68 1.83
CA GLN A 36 -13.43 27.67 1.15
C GLN A 36 -12.34 27.04 2.00
N GLU A 37 -12.28 27.38 3.28
CA GLU A 37 -11.35 26.75 4.23
C GLU A 37 -11.59 25.26 4.36
N LEU A 38 -12.85 24.85 4.38
CA LEU A 38 -13.21 23.43 4.45
C LEU A 38 -12.76 22.67 3.22
N LEU A 39 -12.93 23.26 2.04
CA LEU A 39 -12.47 22.68 0.77
C LEU A 39 -10.95 22.55 0.74
N GLU A 40 -10.23 23.60 1.15
CA GLU A 40 -8.76 23.58 1.21
C GLU A 40 -8.26 22.51 2.18
N GLN A 41 -8.90 22.39 3.34
CA GLN A 41 -8.57 21.36 4.32
C GLN A 41 -8.84 19.96 3.78
N ALA A 42 -9.98 19.77 3.13
CA ALA A 42 -10.33 18.49 2.50
C ALA A 42 -9.33 18.10 1.40
N GLU A 43 -8.88 19.05 0.60
CA GLU A 43 -7.87 18.82 -0.43
C GLU A 43 -6.53 18.41 0.19
N LYS A 44 -6.11 19.09 1.26
CA LYS A 44 -4.87 18.75 1.98
C LYS A 44 -4.94 17.37 2.61
N GLU A 45 -6.04 17.06 3.27
CA GLU A 45 -6.26 15.74 3.88
C GLU A 45 -6.32 14.65 2.83
N GLY A 46 -7.01 14.92 1.72
CA GLY A 46 -7.07 14.00 0.58
C GLY A 46 -5.70 13.72 -0.01
N ALA A 47 -4.90 14.78 -0.23
CA ALA A 47 -3.54 14.64 -0.74
C ALA A 47 -2.64 13.85 0.22
N ALA A 48 -2.77 14.11 1.53
CA ALA A 48 -2.02 13.38 2.56
C ALA A 48 -2.40 11.90 2.58
N LEU A 49 -3.69 11.58 2.46
CA LEU A 49 -4.18 10.21 2.39
C LEU A 49 -3.63 9.46 1.17
N VAL A 50 -3.65 10.11 0.01
CA VAL A 50 -3.10 9.53 -1.23
C VAL A 50 -1.60 9.28 -1.07
N ALA A 51 -0.85 10.24 -0.52
CA ALA A 51 0.58 10.09 -0.28
C ALA A 51 0.89 8.94 0.68
N GLN A 52 0.11 8.80 1.76
CA GLN A 52 0.24 7.70 2.71
C GLN A 52 -0.07 6.35 2.06
N ALA A 53 -1.12 6.28 1.25
CA ALA A 53 -1.50 5.08 0.53
C ALA A 53 -0.40 4.65 -0.46
N GLU A 54 0.15 5.59 -1.21
CA GLU A 54 1.25 5.33 -2.13
C GLU A 54 2.52 4.84 -1.41
N ALA A 55 2.84 5.46 -0.28
CA ALA A 55 3.97 5.03 0.55
C ALA A 55 3.77 3.63 1.12
N ALA A 56 2.54 3.32 1.57
CA ALA A 56 2.18 2.00 2.08
C ALA A 56 2.29 0.93 0.99
N VAL A 57 1.84 1.23 -0.22
CA VAL A 57 1.95 0.32 -1.37
C VAL A 57 3.41 0.06 -1.72
N ARG A 58 4.24 1.11 -1.78
CA ARG A 58 5.68 0.95 -2.04
C ARG A 58 6.36 0.11 -0.97
N GLN A 59 6.00 0.30 0.29
CA GLN A 59 6.55 -0.50 1.39
C GLN A 59 6.11 -1.96 1.28
N ALA A 60 4.82 -2.19 1.00
CA ALA A 60 4.29 -3.54 0.81
C ALA A 60 4.97 -4.26 -0.36
N ASP A 61 5.23 -3.56 -1.45
CA ASP A 61 5.95 -4.10 -2.61
C ASP A 61 7.38 -4.50 -2.25
N ARG A 62 8.09 -3.65 -1.49
CA ARG A 62 9.45 -3.96 -1.02
C ARG A 62 9.45 -5.17 -0.09
N ASP A 63 8.51 -5.22 0.84
CA ASP A 63 8.38 -6.34 1.79
C ASP A 63 8.07 -7.65 1.05
N ALA A 64 7.15 -7.59 0.09
CA ALA A 64 6.79 -8.74 -0.74
C ALA A 64 7.98 -9.23 -1.58
N ALA A 65 8.75 -8.30 -2.18
CA ALA A 65 9.94 -8.63 -2.94
C ALA A 65 11.02 -9.28 -2.07
N ALA A 66 11.25 -8.74 -0.87
CA ALA A 66 12.20 -9.29 0.09
C ALA A 66 11.79 -10.70 0.54
N GLN A 67 10.51 -10.89 0.86
CA GLN A 67 9.96 -12.18 1.27
C GLN A 67 10.06 -13.22 0.15
N THR A 68 9.70 -12.83 -1.06
CA THR A 68 9.81 -13.69 -2.24
C THR A 68 11.26 -14.08 -2.50
N GLY A 69 12.19 -13.12 -2.35
CA GLY A 69 13.63 -13.39 -2.48
C GLY A 69 14.13 -14.40 -1.46
N GLN A 70 13.72 -14.28 -0.20
CA GLN A 70 14.06 -15.23 0.86
C GLN A 70 13.49 -16.62 0.60
N GLN A 71 12.23 -16.69 0.19
CA GLN A 71 11.58 -17.95 -0.15
C GLN A 71 12.26 -18.63 -1.33
N ALA A 72 12.61 -17.86 -2.36
CA ALA A 72 13.33 -18.37 -3.52
C ALA A 72 14.73 -18.91 -3.14
N ALA A 73 15.46 -18.19 -2.29
CA ALA A 73 16.77 -18.62 -1.79
C ALA A 73 16.67 -19.89 -0.98
N SER A 74 15.68 -19.98 -0.09
CA SER A 74 15.44 -21.16 0.73
C SER A 74 15.07 -22.38 -0.14
N LEU A 75 14.19 -22.19 -1.11
CA LEU A 75 13.81 -23.23 -2.04
C LEU A 75 15.00 -23.72 -2.88
N ARG A 76 15.84 -22.79 -3.32
CA ARG A 76 17.06 -23.11 -4.07
C ARG A 76 18.01 -23.97 -3.24
N GLU A 77 18.22 -23.62 -1.96
CA GLU A 77 19.07 -24.43 -1.06
C GLU A 77 18.51 -25.83 -0.87
N GLN A 78 17.20 -25.95 -0.69
CA GLN A 78 16.55 -27.26 -0.56
C GLN A 78 16.72 -28.11 -1.82
N MET A 79 16.51 -27.50 -3.00
CA MET A 79 16.66 -28.18 -4.28
C MET A 79 18.11 -28.64 -4.51
N LEU A 80 19.09 -27.79 -4.16
CA LEU A 80 20.50 -28.15 -4.27
C LEU A 80 20.86 -29.30 -3.32
N ALA A 81 20.38 -29.28 -2.08
CA ALA A 81 20.60 -30.34 -1.11
C ALA A 81 20.00 -31.67 -1.58
N GLU A 82 18.77 -31.65 -2.08
CA GLU A 82 18.08 -32.82 -2.63
C GLU A 82 18.83 -33.38 -3.85
N THR A 83 19.29 -32.50 -4.72
CA THR A 83 20.07 -32.90 -5.90
C THR A 83 21.38 -33.55 -5.52
N GLU A 84 22.12 -32.96 -4.55
CA GLU A 84 23.34 -33.57 -4.03
C GLU A 84 23.10 -34.96 -3.43
N GLN A 85 22.02 -35.09 -2.67
CA GLN A 85 21.64 -36.38 -2.08
C GLN A 85 21.32 -37.40 -3.17
N GLN A 86 20.56 -37.05 -4.17
CA GLN A 86 20.23 -37.93 -5.30
C GLN A 86 21.48 -38.29 -6.08
N CYS A 87 22.38 -37.34 -6.35
CA CYS A 87 23.65 -37.63 -7.01
C CYS A 87 24.51 -38.58 -6.20
N GLY A 88 24.57 -38.39 -4.86
CA GLY A 88 25.26 -39.29 -3.97
C GLY A 88 24.70 -40.73 -3.99
N GLN A 89 23.38 -40.85 -4.00
CA GLN A 89 22.72 -42.16 -4.12
C GLN A 89 23.00 -42.84 -5.45
N MET A 90 22.96 -42.05 -6.54
CA MET A 90 23.27 -42.57 -7.88
C MET A 90 24.73 -43.04 -7.97
N ARG A 91 25.68 -42.27 -7.42
CA ARG A 91 27.09 -42.67 -7.39
C ARG A 91 27.27 -43.94 -6.58
N GLY A 92 26.66 -44.03 -5.39
CA GLY A 92 26.72 -45.24 -4.55
C GLY A 92 26.17 -46.45 -5.26
N ALA A 93 25.02 -46.32 -5.90
CA ALA A 93 24.42 -47.42 -6.67
C ALA A 93 25.29 -47.83 -7.87
N ALA A 94 25.88 -46.86 -8.59
CA ALA A 94 26.80 -47.11 -9.70
C ALA A 94 28.07 -47.81 -9.21
N MET A 95 28.66 -47.37 -8.12
CA MET A 95 29.84 -48.02 -7.51
C MET A 95 29.55 -49.45 -7.08
N GLY A 96 28.39 -49.68 -6.46
CA GLY A 96 27.94 -51.01 -6.08
C GLY A 96 27.80 -51.94 -7.29
N ARG A 97 27.25 -51.45 -8.40
CA ARG A 97 27.17 -52.19 -9.65
C ARG A 97 28.52 -52.46 -10.28
N MET A 98 29.42 -51.50 -10.19
CA MET A 98 30.81 -51.65 -10.64
C MET A 98 31.52 -52.73 -9.87
N GLU A 99 31.43 -52.75 -8.58
CA GLU A 99 32.03 -53.77 -7.71
C GLU A 99 31.49 -55.16 -8.03
N LYS A 100 30.17 -55.28 -8.25
CA LYS A 100 29.57 -56.55 -8.66
C LYS A 100 30.03 -57.00 -10.01
N ALA A 101 30.18 -56.10 -10.96
CA ALA A 101 30.69 -56.40 -12.30
C ALA A 101 32.15 -56.85 -12.26
N VAL A 102 32.97 -56.18 -11.49
CA VAL A 102 34.38 -56.53 -11.28
C VAL A 102 34.47 -57.92 -10.62
N ALA A 103 33.73 -58.18 -9.57
CA ALA A 103 33.69 -59.45 -8.88
C ALA A 103 33.25 -60.59 -9.81
N TYR A 104 32.26 -60.37 -10.64
CA TYR A 104 31.79 -61.32 -11.65
C TYR A 104 32.87 -61.65 -12.66
N ILE A 105 33.56 -60.64 -13.19
CA ILE A 105 34.67 -60.85 -14.15
C ILE A 105 35.81 -61.61 -13.50
N VAL A 106 36.21 -61.26 -12.30
CA VAL A 106 37.29 -61.94 -11.57
C VAL A 106 36.94 -63.42 -11.31
N GLU A 107 35.70 -63.68 -10.87
CA GLU A 107 35.20 -65.04 -10.66
C GLU A 107 35.27 -65.85 -11.94
N LYS A 108 34.85 -65.32 -13.06
CA LYS A 108 34.89 -65.97 -14.37
C LYS A 108 36.30 -66.25 -14.81
N VAL A 109 37.25 -65.34 -14.59
CA VAL A 109 38.65 -65.51 -14.97
C VAL A 109 39.34 -66.55 -14.10
N VAL A 110 39.09 -66.53 -12.77
CA VAL A 110 39.73 -67.45 -11.81
C VAL A 110 39.21 -68.88 -11.94
N ASN A 111 37.95 -69.06 -12.29
CA ASN A 111 37.31 -70.37 -12.37
C ASN A 111 37.36 -71.00 -13.78
N GLN A 112 38.12 -70.38 -14.65
CA GLN A 112 38.45 -71.02 -15.94
C GLN A 112 39.62 -71.96 -15.71
#